data_ca82af2a00732c73ad033d8d493cbb31
#
_entry.id   ca82af2a00732c73ad033d8d493cbb31
#
_cell.length_a   1.000
_cell.length_b   1.000
_cell.length_c   1.000
_cell.angle_alpha   90.00
_cell.angle_beta   90.00
_cell.angle_gamma   90.00
#
_symmetry.space_group_name_H-M   'P 1'
#
loop_
_entity.id
_entity.type
_entity.pdbx_description
1 polymer ?
#
loop_
_entity_poly.entity_id
_entity_poly.type
_entity_poly.pdbx_seq_one_letter_code
_entity_poly.pdbx_strand_id
1 'polypeptide(L)'
;MIPKSAPGLARLLFACTLLMSQAHAANKVVFLAGGRSHGPGEHEFRAGCMLLAKALNESGLDIQAEVHNGWPSDESVLDGTKALIIYADGTSVVGKGWAKVDQMAKSGTGIMFMHYAVHPDKEQGEKYYRPWIGGAFETDYSVNPHWVADLKVLPDHPVSRGVGSLVEAYDEFYYNMRFMADRAKVADLVTAVPDRERMKQYINLWNQHGVDGLGKKQTLMWGIERPDGGRGVGFTGGHYHRNWSVDGFRTIVLNAITWTAGVEVPASGVKSKSLTEDELNANLDAKGKTVRLKLVEPGEFKKIPAAPVQTAREAGFKTVKNEQPARKNARQARAQAVKPVAESPEMKAGNARIH
;
A
#
# COMPACT_ATOMS: atom_id res chain seq x y z
N MET A 1 58.49 -54.70 51.48
CA MET A 1 57.09 -54.38 51.72
C MET A 1 56.75 -53.12 50.97
N ILE A 2 55.98 -53.25 49.91
CA ILE A 2 55.54 -52.14 49.01
C ILE A 2 54.09 -51.96 49.22
N PRO A 3 53.56 -50.73 49.54
CA PRO A 3 52.16 -50.52 49.64
C PRO A 3 51.52 -50.23 48.26
N LYS A 4 50.40 -50.88 47.97
CA LYS A 4 49.59 -50.78 46.78
C LYS A 4 48.84 -49.44 46.77
N SER A 5 49.01 -48.69 45.69
CA SER A 5 48.23 -47.52 45.38
C SER A 5 46.87 -47.91 44.77
N ALA A 6 45.79 -47.38 45.29
CA ALA A 6 44.41 -47.48 44.74
C ALA A 6 44.19 -46.51 43.60
N PRO A 7 43.43 -46.91 42.58
CA PRO A 7 43.09 -45.97 41.45
C PRO A 7 41.98 -45.02 41.82
N GLY A 8 42.25 -43.74 41.64
CA GLY A 8 41.27 -42.65 41.80
C GLY A 8 40.20 -42.66 40.70
N LEU A 9 38.96 -42.69 41.16
CA LEU A 9 37.76 -42.63 40.30
C LEU A 9 37.54 -41.16 39.83
N ALA A 10 37.92 -40.84 38.59
CA ALA A 10 37.64 -39.57 37.97
C ALA A 10 36.12 -39.48 37.62
N ARG A 11 35.39 -38.72 38.38
CA ARG A 11 33.98 -38.37 38.07
C ARG A 11 33.98 -37.34 36.93
N LEU A 12 33.63 -37.77 35.71
CA LEU A 12 33.28 -36.89 34.61
C LEU A 12 31.89 -36.25 34.88
N LEU A 13 31.88 -35.01 35.26
CA LEU A 13 30.66 -34.20 35.31
C LEU A 13 30.31 -33.79 33.88
N PHE A 14 29.35 -34.48 33.28
CA PHE A 14 28.69 -34.06 32.02
C PHE A 14 27.78 -32.91 32.30
N ALA A 15 28.22 -31.66 32.08
CA ALA A 15 27.36 -30.49 32.12
C ALA A 15 26.47 -30.49 30.88
N CYS A 16 25.23 -30.97 31.02
CA CYS A 16 24.20 -30.84 30.03
C CYS A 16 23.75 -29.36 30.01
N THR A 17 24.34 -28.53 29.13
CA THR A 17 23.82 -27.20 28.82
C THR A 17 22.51 -27.39 28.04
N LEU A 18 21.38 -27.29 28.75
CA LEU A 18 20.08 -27.07 28.11
C LEU A 18 20.13 -25.71 27.40
N LEU A 19 20.35 -25.73 26.10
CA LEU A 19 20.02 -24.62 25.23
C LEU A 19 18.48 -24.45 25.27
N MET A 20 18.00 -23.63 26.18
CA MET A 20 16.62 -23.14 26.11
C MET A 20 16.54 -22.28 24.83
N SER A 21 16.06 -22.88 23.76
CA SER A 21 15.59 -22.14 22.60
C SER A 21 14.48 -21.21 23.13
N GLN A 22 14.80 -19.93 23.32
CA GLN A 22 13.76 -18.94 23.54
C GLN A 22 12.92 -18.95 22.27
N ALA A 23 11.69 -19.43 22.38
CA ALA A 23 10.72 -19.28 21.32
C ALA A 23 10.59 -17.76 21.04
N HIS A 24 11.24 -17.31 19.98
CA HIS A 24 11.12 -15.93 19.54
C HIS A 24 9.68 -15.76 19.07
N ALA A 25 8.93 -14.85 19.70
CA ALA A 25 7.57 -14.56 19.23
C ALA A 25 7.67 -13.97 17.83
N ALA A 26 6.95 -14.55 16.88
CA ALA A 26 6.95 -14.08 15.50
C ALA A 26 6.62 -12.58 15.41
N ASN A 27 7.18 -11.90 14.41
CA ASN A 27 6.93 -10.47 14.21
C ASN A 27 5.48 -10.25 13.77
N LYS A 28 4.69 -9.74 14.68
CA LYS A 28 3.26 -9.51 14.47
C LYS A 28 3.02 -8.37 13.50
N VAL A 29 2.29 -8.64 12.41
CA VAL A 29 1.82 -7.65 11.43
C VAL A 29 0.29 -7.60 11.48
N VAL A 30 -0.27 -6.43 11.77
CA VAL A 30 -1.72 -6.25 11.87
C VAL A 30 -2.21 -5.42 10.69
N PHE A 31 -3.17 -5.98 9.95
CA PHE A 31 -3.89 -5.27 8.90
C PHE A 31 -5.23 -4.76 9.44
N LEU A 32 -5.52 -3.48 9.21
CA LEU A 32 -6.83 -2.90 9.44
C LEU A 32 -7.47 -2.59 8.09
N ALA A 33 -8.47 -3.38 7.72
CA ALA A 33 -9.20 -3.24 6.48
C ALA A 33 -10.38 -2.29 6.62
N GLY A 34 -10.56 -1.41 5.64
CA GLY A 34 -11.73 -0.54 5.55
C GLY A 34 -13.03 -1.29 5.26
N GLY A 35 -14.14 -0.62 5.46
CA GLY A 35 -15.45 -1.13 5.08
C GLY A 35 -15.68 -1.12 3.57
N ARG A 36 -16.75 -1.78 3.15
CA ARG A 36 -17.17 -1.87 1.74
C ARG A 36 -17.32 -0.49 1.11
N SER A 37 -16.71 -0.32 -0.06
CA SER A 37 -16.69 0.93 -0.82
C SER A 37 -16.54 0.65 -2.32
N HIS A 38 -16.93 1.59 -3.17
CA HIS A 38 -16.81 1.54 -4.64
C HIS A 38 -17.51 0.35 -5.30
N GLY A 39 -17.20 0.09 -6.58
CA GLY A 39 -17.73 -1.01 -7.37
C GLY A 39 -17.09 -2.36 -7.07
N PRO A 40 -17.61 -3.45 -7.66
CA PRO A 40 -17.00 -4.76 -7.57
C PRO A 40 -15.58 -4.76 -8.15
N GLY A 41 -14.63 -5.30 -7.41
CA GLY A 41 -13.21 -5.33 -7.80
C GLY A 41 -12.42 -4.07 -7.50
N GLU A 42 -13.09 -3.00 -7.06
CA GLU A 42 -12.49 -1.76 -6.58
C GLU A 42 -12.55 -1.70 -5.06
N HIS A 43 -11.52 -1.16 -4.38
CA HIS A 43 -11.49 -1.03 -2.93
C HIS A 43 -11.91 -2.32 -2.18
N GLU A 44 -11.41 -3.44 -2.63
CA GLU A 44 -11.61 -4.73 -1.94
C GLU A 44 -10.62 -4.84 -0.76
N PHE A 45 -10.77 -3.94 0.20
CA PHE A 45 -9.82 -3.76 1.31
C PHE A 45 -9.63 -5.04 2.12
N ARG A 46 -10.75 -5.67 2.50
CA ARG A 46 -10.72 -6.91 3.27
C ARG A 46 -10.07 -8.05 2.49
N ALA A 47 -10.48 -8.27 1.25
CA ALA A 47 -9.92 -9.32 0.40
C ALA A 47 -8.42 -9.10 0.15
N GLY A 48 -8.01 -7.84 -0.15
CA GLY A 48 -6.62 -7.47 -0.34
C GLY A 48 -5.77 -7.70 0.91
N CYS A 49 -6.24 -7.27 2.09
CA CYS A 49 -5.56 -7.53 3.36
C CYS A 49 -5.41 -9.03 3.64
N MET A 50 -6.47 -9.82 3.43
CA MET A 50 -6.43 -11.27 3.65
C MET A 50 -5.47 -11.99 2.69
N LEU A 51 -5.43 -11.55 1.43
CA LEU A 51 -4.51 -12.08 0.43
C LEU A 51 -3.05 -11.80 0.80
N LEU A 52 -2.73 -10.56 1.18
CA LEU A 52 -1.38 -10.15 1.58
C LEU A 52 -0.96 -10.82 2.90
N ALA A 53 -1.85 -10.89 3.88
CA ALA A 53 -1.59 -11.58 5.15
C ALA A 53 -1.32 -13.07 4.94
N LYS A 54 -2.12 -13.76 4.10
CA LYS A 54 -1.87 -15.16 3.71
C LYS A 54 -0.49 -15.33 3.09
N ALA A 55 -0.12 -14.46 2.13
CA ALA A 55 1.17 -14.52 1.47
C ALA A 55 2.34 -14.33 2.46
N LEU A 56 2.22 -13.42 3.43
CA LEU A 56 3.22 -13.24 4.48
C LEU A 56 3.34 -14.46 5.39
N ASN A 57 2.21 -15.02 5.84
CA ASN A 57 2.18 -16.21 6.70
C ASN A 57 2.75 -17.47 5.99
N GLU A 58 2.64 -17.54 4.67
CA GLU A 58 3.16 -18.65 3.85
C GLU A 58 4.58 -18.39 3.32
N SER A 59 5.15 -17.20 3.56
CA SER A 59 6.46 -16.80 2.99
C SER A 59 7.67 -17.52 3.58
N GLY A 60 7.51 -18.14 4.74
CA GLY A 60 8.59 -18.74 5.53
C GLY A 60 9.41 -17.73 6.34
N LEU A 61 9.01 -16.45 6.35
CA LEU A 61 9.59 -15.44 7.23
C LEU A 61 9.03 -15.57 8.64
N ASP A 62 9.77 -15.05 9.62
CA ASP A 62 9.31 -14.95 11.00
C ASP A 62 8.29 -13.80 11.14
N ILE A 63 7.15 -13.95 10.47
CA ILE A 63 6.03 -13.00 10.46
C ILE A 63 4.73 -13.76 10.77
N GLN A 64 3.94 -13.16 11.64
CA GLN A 64 2.55 -13.55 11.89
C GLN A 64 1.64 -12.38 11.52
N ALA A 65 0.93 -12.51 10.41
CA ALA A 65 0.02 -11.50 9.90
C ALA A 65 -1.44 -11.84 10.24
N GLU A 66 -2.18 -10.87 10.74
CA GLU A 66 -3.61 -10.98 11.04
C GLU A 66 -4.39 -9.79 10.47
N VAL A 67 -5.69 -9.98 10.23
CA VAL A 67 -6.56 -8.99 9.58
C VAL A 67 -7.78 -8.70 10.45
N HIS A 68 -8.02 -7.41 10.72
CA HIS A 68 -9.21 -6.91 11.38
C HIS A 68 -10.03 -6.02 10.44
N ASN A 69 -11.34 -6.16 10.48
CA ASN A 69 -12.25 -5.31 9.71
C ASN A 69 -12.59 -4.03 10.50
N GLY A 70 -12.09 -2.91 10.03
CA GLY A 70 -12.22 -1.63 10.73
C GLY A 70 -11.28 -1.51 11.93
N TRP A 71 -11.56 -0.53 12.78
CA TRP A 71 -10.86 -0.35 14.05
C TRP A 71 -11.34 -1.41 15.06
N PRO A 72 -10.44 -2.15 15.71
CA PRO A 72 -10.84 -3.21 16.65
C PRO A 72 -11.53 -2.62 17.89
N SER A 73 -12.58 -3.30 18.36
CA SER A 73 -13.27 -2.93 19.60
C SER A 73 -12.41 -3.21 20.84
N ASP A 74 -11.57 -4.23 20.77
CA ASP A 74 -10.53 -4.55 21.76
C ASP A 74 -9.17 -4.14 21.19
N GLU A 75 -8.65 -3.00 21.65
CA GLU A 75 -7.37 -2.49 21.18
C GLU A 75 -6.17 -3.32 21.63
N SER A 76 -6.34 -4.28 22.56
CA SER A 76 -5.25 -5.17 23.00
C SER A 76 -4.75 -6.05 21.86
N VAL A 77 -5.55 -6.29 20.82
CA VAL A 77 -5.12 -6.97 19.59
C VAL A 77 -4.01 -6.21 18.85
N LEU A 78 -3.81 -4.93 19.14
CA LEU A 78 -2.72 -4.13 18.58
C LEU A 78 -1.42 -4.22 19.41
N ASP A 79 -1.45 -4.82 20.58
CA ASP A 79 -0.26 -4.92 21.42
C ASP A 79 0.76 -5.88 20.82
N GLY A 80 2.04 -5.52 20.93
CA GLY A 80 3.15 -6.27 20.34
C GLY A 80 3.27 -6.16 18.82
N THR A 81 2.42 -5.36 18.16
CA THR A 81 2.48 -5.16 16.70
C THR A 81 3.80 -4.54 16.27
N LYS A 82 4.48 -5.18 15.32
CA LYS A 82 5.69 -4.68 14.66
C LYS A 82 5.40 -3.77 13.48
N ALA A 83 4.34 -4.08 12.73
CA ALA A 83 3.83 -3.19 11.68
C ALA A 83 2.31 -3.15 11.67
N LEU A 84 1.75 -1.95 11.60
CA LEU A 84 0.33 -1.68 11.41
C LEU A 84 0.10 -1.23 9.96
N ILE A 85 -0.71 -1.98 9.23
CA ILE A 85 -1.02 -1.75 7.83
C ILE A 85 -2.48 -1.32 7.73
N ILE A 86 -2.74 -0.13 7.17
CA ILE A 86 -4.08 0.42 7.03
C ILE A 86 -4.43 0.53 5.55
N TYR A 87 -5.46 -0.20 5.13
CA TYR A 87 -5.97 -0.20 3.77
C TYR A 87 -7.48 0.06 3.81
N ALA A 88 -7.87 1.33 3.59
CA ALA A 88 -9.22 1.82 3.86
C ALA A 88 -9.51 3.09 3.07
N ASP A 89 -10.76 3.53 3.06
CA ASP A 89 -11.16 4.86 2.55
C ASP A 89 -10.74 5.98 3.51
N GLY A 90 -9.82 6.81 3.07
CA GLY A 90 -9.35 7.97 3.82
C GLY A 90 -9.01 7.61 5.27
N THR A 91 -9.56 8.35 6.21
CA THR A 91 -9.32 8.14 7.65
C THR A 91 -10.40 7.31 8.34
N SER A 92 -11.24 6.59 7.58
CA SER A 92 -12.41 5.88 8.11
C SER A 92 -12.08 4.84 9.21
N VAL A 93 -10.88 4.29 9.18
CA VAL A 93 -10.37 3.34 10.16
C VAL A 93 -9.51 4.05 11.20
N VAL A 94 -8.41 4.68 10.78
CA VAL A 94 -7.45 5.35 11.69
C VAL A 94 -8.09 6.48 12.49
N GLY A 95 -9.14 7.10 11.96
CA GLY A 95 -9.87 8.19 12.62
C GLY A 95 -10.48 7.83 13.97
N LYS A 96 -10.63 6.54 14.26
CA LYS A 96 -11.14 6.04 15.55
C LYS A 96 -10.03 5.85 16.58
N GLY A 97 -8.77 5.85 16.17
CA GLY A 97 -7.64 5.48 17.03
C GLY A 97 -6.40 6.35 16.90
N TRP A 98 -6.53 7.65 16.59
CA TRP A 98 -5.38 8.55 16.41
C TRP A 98 -4.35 8.46 17.56
N ALA A 99 -4.83 8.49 18.81
CA ALA A 99 -3.95 8.46 19.98
C ALA A 99 -3.21 7.12 20.11
N LYS A 100 -3.89 6.00 19.85
CA LYS A 100 -3.28 4.67 19.89
C LYS A 100 -2.23 4.51 18.80
N VAL A 101 -2.53 4.92 17.56
CA VAL A 101 -1.54 4.86 16.45
C VAL A 101 -0.35 5.76 16.71
N ASP A 102 -0.56 6.96 17.27
CA ASP A 102 0.54 7.86 17.64
C ASP A 102 1.42 7.26 18.74
N GLN A 103 0.82 6.62 19.73
CA GLN A 103 1.55 5.88 20.77
C GLN A 103 2.36 4.72 20.15
N MET A 104 1.73 3.91 19.28
CA MET A 104 2.42 2.80 18.59
C MET A 104 3.59 3.31 17.75
N ALA A 105 3.38 4.37 16.96
CA ALA A 105 4.44 4.98 16.17
C ALA A 105 5.63 5.40 17.05
N LYS A 106 5.38 6.15 18.15
CA LYS A 106 6.40 6.59 19.10
C LYS A 106 7.12 5.44 19.83
N SER A 107 6.49 4.26 19.87
CA SER A 107 7.10 3.05 20.43
C SER A 107 7.85 2.22 19.38
N GLY A 108 8.07 2.75 18.18
CA GLY A 108 8.83 2.10 17.11
C GLY A 108 8.02 1.16 16.22
N THR A 109 6.68 1.07 16.40
CA THR A 109 5.85 0.27 15.48
C THR A 109 5.90 0.85 14.06
N GLY A 110 6.16 0.02 13.07
CA GLY A 110 6.08 0.41 11.66
C GLY A 110 4.64 0.75 11.26
N ILE A 111 4.47 1.77 10.43
CA ILE A 111 3.15 2.23 9.97
C ILE A 111 3.12 2.26 8.44
N MET A 112 2.13 1.62 7.83
CA MET A 112 1.91 1.70 6.38
C MET A 112 0.47 2.05 6.07
N PHE A 113 0.28 3.05 5.22
CA PHE A 113 -1.01 3.39 4.63
C PHE A 113 -1.02 3.02 3.15
N MET A 114 -2.11 2.39 2.72
CA MET A 114 -2.28 1.92 1.34
C MET A 114 -3.47 2.59 0.67
N HIS A 115 -3.27 3.00 -0.57
CA HIS A 115 -4.24 3.58 -1.48
C HIS A 115 -4.96 4.79 -0.85
N TYR A 116 -6.27 4.80 -0.79
CA TYR A 116 -7.03 5.94 -0.29
C TYR A 116 -6.75 6.25 1.20
N ALA A 117 -6.21 5.29 1.95
CA ALA A 117 -5.80 5.55 3.34
C ALA A 117 -4.65 6.58 3.46
N VAL A 118 -3.93 6.93 2.38
CA VAL A 118 -2.92 8.02 2.38
C VAL A 118 -3.55 9.43 2.32
N HIS A 119 -4.88 9.53 2.32
CA HIS A 119 -5.61 10.79 2.13
C HIS A 119 -6.35 11.24 3.41
N PRO A 120 -5.63 11.83 4.37
CA PRO A 120 -6.25 12.53 5.51
C PRO A 120 -6.78 13.90 5.08
N ASP A 121 -7.43 14.62 6.01
CA ASP A 121 -7.52 16.06 5.87
C ASP A 121 -6.15 16.74 6.11
N LYS A 122 -6.04 18.02 5.77
CA LYS A 122 -4.77 18.74 5.80
C LYS A 122 -4.16 18.78 7.20
N GLU A 123 -4.96 19.05 8.23
CA GLU A 123 -4.48 19.14 9.61
C GLU A 123 -3.95 17.79 10.10
N GLN A 124 -4.67 16.71 9.83
CA GLN A 124 -4.25 15.37 10.18
C GLN A 124 -3.03 14.92 9.37
N GLY A 125 -2.94 15.34 8.11
CA GLY A 125 -1.77 15.12 7.26
C GLY A 125 -0.50 15.73 7.85
N GLU A 126 -0.58 16.95 8.33
CA GLU A 126 0.53 17.65 8.99
C GLU A 126 0.87 17.06 10.35
N LYS A 127 -0.14 16.79 11.16
CA LYS A 127 0.03 16.36 12.55
C LYS A 127 0.50 14.92 12.70
N TYR A 128 0.00 14.02 11.84
CA TYR A 128 0.17 12.57 12.01
C TYR A 128 0.89 11.92 10.82
N TYR A 129 0.43 12.13 9.58
CA TYR A 129 0.94 11.38 8.45
C TYR A 129 2.38 11.73 8.11
N ARG A 130 2.73 13.02 8.09
CA ARG A 130 4.11 13.43 7.82
C ARG A 130 5.08 12.89 8.87
N PRO A 131 4.80 12.96 10.19
CA PRO A 131 5.64 12.31 11.21
C PRO A 131 5.66 10.78 11.11
N TRP A 132 4.54 10.13 10.81
CA TRP A 132 4.45 8.66 10.83
C TRP A 132 5.01 8.01 9.57
N ILE A 133 4.69 8.55 8.39
CA ILE A 133 5.02 7.95 7.10
C ILE A 133 5.69 8.91 6.11
N GLY A 134 6.00 10.13 6.50
CA GLY A 134 6.75 11.08 5.68
C GLY A 134 5.96 11.85 4.64
N GLY A 135 4.70 11.55 4.39
CA GLY A 135 3.91 12.21 3.36
C GLY A 135 2.44 11.83 3.38
N ALA A 136 1.63 12.59 2.63
CA ALA A 136 0.19 12.37 2.52
C ALA A 136 -0.35 12.98 1.23
N PHE A 137 -1.54 12.56 0.83
CA PHE A 137 -2.35 13.27 -0.15
C PHE A 137 -2.82 14.60 0.46
N GLU A 138 -2.75 15.69 -0.30
CA GLU A 138 -3.27 16.99 0.09
C GLU A 138 -4.29 17.46 -0.93
N THR A 139 -5.53 17.68 -0.51
CA THR A 139 -6.60 18.24 -1.34
C THR A 139 -6.13 19.55 -1.99
N ASP A 140 -6.48 19.79 -3.25
CA ASP A 140 -6.08 20.94 -4.06
C ASP A 140 -4.62 20.94 -4.54
N TYR A 141 -3.83 19.93 -4.19
CA TYR A 141 -2.46 19.73 -4.67
C TYR A 141 -2.25 18.37 -5.31
N SER A 142 -2.62 17.32 -4.61
CA SER A 142 -2.53 15.94 -5.09
C SER A 142 -3.69 15.61 -6.04
N VAL A 143 -3.51 14.62 -6.90
CA VAL A 143 -4.54 14.12 -7.83
C VAL A 143 -4.55 12.60 -7.85
N ASN A 144 -5.68 12.03 -8.26
CA ASN A 144 -5.96 10.60 -8.26
C ASN A 144 -6.49 10.07 -9.60
N PRO A 145 -5.73 10.23 -10.69
CA PRO A 145 -6.12 9.70 -11.99
C PRO A 145 -5.96 8.19 -12.06
N HIS A 146 -6.74 7.56 -12.97
CA HIS A 146 -6.57 6.16 -13.35
C HIS A 146 -5.65 6.08 -14.57
N TRP A 147 -4.54 5.37 -14.45
CA TRP A 147 -3.55 5.29 -15.51
C TRP A 147 -2.67 4.04 -15.43
N VAL A 148 -2.07 3.70 -16.56
CA VAL A 148 -1.09 2.61 -16.64
C VAL A 148 0.28 3.15 -16.29
N ALA A 149 0.85 2.67 -15.21
CA ALA A 149 2.17 3.08 -14.72
C ALA A 149 3.22 2.01 -14.97
N ASP A 150 4.39 2.42 -15.44
CA ASP A 150 5.62 1.64 -15.40
C ASP A 150 6.30 1.90 -14.07
N LEU A 151 6.10 0.99 -13.13
CA LEU A 151 6.61 1.11 -11.77
C LEU A 151 8.11 0.87 -11.75
N LYS A 152 8.87 1.86 -11.30
CA LYS A 152 10.31 1.77 -11.09
C LYS A 152 10.61 1.77 -9.60
N VAL A 153 11.18 0.69 -9.12
CA VAL A 153 11.61 0.54 -7.72
C VAL A 153 12.96 1.22 -7.49
N LEU A 154 13.17 1.72 -6.28
CA LEU A 154 14.43 2.33 -5.88
C LEU A 154 15.52 1.24 -5.87
N PRO A 155 16.58 1.35 -6.67
CA PRO A 155 17.68 0.39 -6.68
C PRO A 155 18.29 0.25 -5.28
N ASP A 156 18.81 -0.94 -4.97
CA ASP A 156 19.51 -1.29 -3.73
C ASP A 156 18.68 -1.17 -2.44
N HIS A 157 17.41 -0.73 -2.53
CA HIS A 157 16.52 -0.73 -1.37
C HIS A 157 15.87 -2.11 -1.19
N PRO A 158 15.65 -2.60 0.05
CA PRO A 158 15.01 -3.89 0.30
C PRO A 158 13.67 -4.09 -0.43
N VAL A 159 12.91 -3.04 -0.67
CA VAL A 159 11.62 -3.10 -1.41
C VAL A 159 11.81 -3.53 -2.87
N SER A 160 12.99 -3.33 -3.47
CA SER A 160 13.27 -3.73 -4.87
C SER A 160 13.66 -5.21 -5.03
N ARG A 161 13.97 -5.89 -3.95
CA ARG A 161 14.50 -7.26 -3.99
C ARG A 161 13.52 -8.24 -4.64
N GLY A 162 13.99 -9.02 -5.61
CA GLY A 162 13.18 -10.00 -6.32
C GLY A 162 12.08 -9.41 -7.24
N VAL A 163 12.00 -8.09 -7.35
CA VAL A 163 11.11 -7.40 -8.29
C VAL A 163 11.76 -7.42 -9.67
N GLY A 164 11.01 -7.84 -10.69
CA GLY A 164 11.49 -7.81 -12.08
C GLY A 164 11.83 -6.39 -12.56
N SER A 165 12.50 -6.31 -13.69
CA SER A 165 12.98 -5.03 -14.28
C SER A 165 11.86 -4.06 -14.66
N LEU A 166 10.66 -4.57 -14.91
CA LEU A 166 9.48 -3.78 -15.28
C LEU A 166 8.24 -4.39 -14.63
N VAL A 167 7.54 -3.58 -13.85
CA VAL A 167 6.21 -3.90 -13.35
C VAL A 167 5.24 -2.88 -13.91
N GLU A 168 4.38 -3.31 -14.84
CA GLU A 168 3.31 -2.49 -15.39
C GLU A 168 2.03 -2.76 -14.58
N ALA A 169 1.33 -1.71 -14.19
CA ALA A 169 0.05 -1.82 -13.51
C ALA A 169 -0.90 -0.71 -13.95
N TYR A 170 -2.18 -1.04 -14.09
CA TYR A 170 -3.26 -0.07 -14.23
C TYR A 170 -3.91 0.13 -12.87
N ASP A 171 -3.86 1.35 -12.37
CA ASP A 171 -4.44 1.67 -11.06
C ASP A 171 -4.85 3.14 -10.96
N GLU A 172 -5.58 3.49 -9.91
CA GLU A 172 -5.80 4.87 -9.50
C GLU A 172 -4.58 5.37 -8.71
N PHE A 173 -3.43 5.47 -9.40
CA PHE A 173 -2.21 5.95 -8.74
C PHE A 173 -2.28 7.45 -8.47
N TYR A 174 -2.32 7.83 -7.20
CA TYR A 174 -2.24 9.23 -6.80
C TYR A 174 -0.83 9.76 -7.01
N TYR A 175 -0.73 11.02 -7.37
CA TYR A 175 0.55 11.69 -7.45
C TYR A 175 0.50 13.16 -6.97
N ASN A 176 1.64 13.86 -7.00
CA ASN A 176 1.83 15.12 -6.28
C ASN A 176 1.55 14.96 -4.78
N MET A 177 2.16 13.97 -4.15
CA MET A 177 2.04 13.79 -2.72
C MET A 177 2.75 14.93 -1.96
N ARG A 178 2.18 15.33 -0.82
CA ARG A 178 2.78 16.33 0.03
C ARG A 178 3.67 15.65 1.09
N PHE A 179 4.96 15.89 1.00
CA PHE A 179 5.95 15.29 1.92
C PHE A 179 6.29 16.20 3.09
N MET A 180 6.96 15.64 4.09
CA MET A 180 7.55 16.38 5.20
C MET A 180 8.60 17.39 4.69
N ALA A 181 8.89 18.42 5.50
CA ALA A 181 9.79 19.50 5.10
C ALA A 181 11.22 19.00 4.75
N ASP A 182 11.75 18.07 5.55
CA ASP A 182 13.03 17.42 5.27
C ASP A 182 12.81 16.28 4.24
N ARG A 183 12.70 16.67 2.99
CA ARG A 183 12.45 15.73 1.87
C ARG A 183 13.57 14.71 1.70
N ALA A 184 14.79 15.02 2.13
CA ALA A 184 15.93 14.11 2.03
C ALA A 184 15.77 12.83 2.88
N LYS A 185 14.92 12.88 3.91
CA LYS A 185 14.58 11.71 4.74
C LYS A 185 13.53 10.78 4.12
N VAL A 186 12.93 11.17 3.00
CA VAL A 186 11.89 10.38 2.33
C VAL A 186 12.49 9.67 1.13
N ALA A 187 12.55 8.35 1.20
CA ALA A 187 12.98 7.51 0.08
C ALA A 187 11.84 7.34 -0.93
N ASP A 188 12.12 7.55 -2.22
CA ASP A 188 11.19 7.28 -3.32
C ASP A 188 11.23 5.78 -3.67
N LEU A 189 10.52 4.95 -2.92
CA LEU A 189 10.57 3.48 -3.04
C LEU A 189 10.06 2.98 -4.38
N VAL A 190 8.97 3.57 -4.88
CA VAL A 190 8.41 3.28 -6.21
C VAL A 190 8.05 4.60 -6.87
N THR A 191 8.49 4.76 -8.11
CA THR A 191 8.19 5.94 -8.93
C THR A 191 7.63 5.54 -10.28
N ALA A 192 6.89 6.45 -10.90
CA ALA A 192 6.51 6.37 -12.31
C ALA A 192 6.37 7.78 -12.89
N VAL A 193 6.23 7.85 -14.22
CA VAL A 193 5.98 9.12 -14.93
C VAL A 193 4.56 9.07 -15.48
N PRO A 194 3.63 9.87 -14.95
CA PRO A 194 2.27 9.93 -15.47
C PRO A 194 2.31 10.55 -16.88
N ASP A 195 1.79 9.79 -17.83
CA ASP A 195 1.68 10.18 -19.22
C ASP A 195 0.21 10.30 -19.61
N ARG A 196 -0.14 11.36 -20.31
CA ARG A 196 -1.49 11.62 -20.79
C ARG A 196 -2.04 10.47 -21.64
N GLU A 197 -1.24 9.90 -22.51
CA GLU A 197 -1.61 8.78 -23.39
C GLU A 197 -1.88 7.48 -22.61
N ARG A 198 -1.40 7.42 -21.37
CA ARG A 198 -1.58 6.27 -20.48
C ARG A 198 -2.70 6.44 -19.44
N MET A 199 -3.31 7.64 -19.41
CA MET A 199 -4.51 7.88 -18.60
C MET A 199 -5.71 7.14 -19.23
N LYS A 200 -6.52 6.48 -18.40
CA LYS A 200 -7.62 5.61 -18.82
C LYS A 200 -8.91 6.06 -18.13
N GLN A 201 -10.06 5.53 -18.59
CA GLN A 201 -11.39 5.78 -18.07
C GLN A 201 -11.76 7.27 -18.00
N TYR A 202 -11.28 7.98 -16.99
CA TYR A 202 -11.47 9.41 -16.78
C TYR A 202 -10.25 9.99 -16.07
N ILE A 203 -10.06 11.28 -16.20
CA ILE A 203 -8.87 11.93 -15.66
C ILE A 203 -9.28 12.83 -14.52
N ASN A 204 -8.86 12.47 -13.31
CA ASN A 204 -9.01 13.28 -12.12
C ASN A 204 -7.87 14.31 -11.97
N LEU A 205 -7.60 15.07 -13.05
CA LEU A 205 -6.66 16.20 -13.01
C LEU A 205 -7.39 17.50 -12.72
N TRP A 206 -8.08 17.54 -11.59
CA TRP A 206 -8.98 18.61 -11.20
C TRP A 206 -8.28 19.85 -10.64
N ASN A 207 -6.95 19.86 -10.56
CA ASN A 207 -6.14 21.02 -10.19
C ASN A 207 -4.94 21.20 -11.13
N GLN A 208 -4.39 22.42 -11.17
CA GLN A 208 -3.27 22.75 -12.05
C GLN A 208 -2.00 21.96 -11.70
N HIS A 209 -1.75 21.65 -10.41
CA HIS A 209 -0.59 20.86 -10.00
C HIS A 209 -0.62 19.45 -10.58
N GLY A 210 -1.81 18.87 -10.75
CA GLY A 210 -1.99 17.59 -11.42
C GLY A 210 -1.56 17.65 -12.89
N VAL A 211 -1.98 18.70 -13.59
CA VAL A 211 -1.58 18.95 -14.99
C VAL A 211 -0.07 19.17 -15.09
N ASP A 212 0.50 19.97 -14.21
CA ASP A 212 1.93 20.28 -14.18
C ASP A 212 2.80 19.07 -13.80
N GLY A 213 2.21 18.05 -13.20
CA GLY A 213 2.85 16.78 -12.84
C GLY A 213 3.00 15.81 -14.01
N LEU A 214 2.28 16.02 -15.12
CA LEU A 214 2.39 15.15 -16.30
C LEU A 214 3.80 15.19 -16.88
N GLY A 215 4.32 14.05 -17.31
CA GLY A 215 5.66 13.90 -17.84
C GLY A 215 6.78 14.02 -16.81
N LYS A 216 6.49 14.25 -15.53
CA LYS A 216 7.48 14.34 -14.47
C LYS A 216 7.44 13.10 -13.57
N LYS A 217 8.62 12.68 -13.11
CA LYS A 217 8.73 11.58 -12.16
C LYS A 217 7.91 11.87 -10.91
N GLN A 218 7.02 10.94 -10.55
CA GLN A 218 6.16 10.99 -9.37
C GLN A 218 6.47 9.84 -8.42
N THR A 219 6.37 10.09 -7.13
CA THR A 219 6.54 9.08 -6.10
C THR A 219 5.18 8.44 -5.81
N LEU A 220 5.07 7.14 -6.04
CA LEU A 220 3.85 6.34 -5.85
C LEU A 220 3.91 5.50 -4.58
N MET A 221 5.12 5.11 -4.15
CA MET A 221 5.39 4.54 -2.84
C MET A 221 6.60 5.25 -2.25
N TRP A 222 6.51 5.61 -0.99
CA TRP A 222 7.60 6.25 -0.28
C TRP A 222 7.80 5.64 1.08
N GLY A 223 9.00 5.81 1.65
CA GLY A 223 9.33 5.32 2.97
C GLY A 223 10.19 6.27 3.76
N ILE A 224 10.09 6.19 5.07
CA ILE A 224 10.96 6.87 6.02
C ILE A 224 11.43 5.91 7.12
N GLU A 225 12.62 6.16 7.63
CA GLU A 225 13.06 5.64 8.91
C GLU A 225 12.90 6.74 9.96
N ARG A 226 12.17 6.45 11.03
CA ARG A 226 11.87 7.42 12.07
C ARG A 226 12.93 7.42 13.18
N PRO A 227 13.11 8.53 13.91
CA PRO A 227 14.05 8.58 15.03
C PRO A 227 13.75 7.59 16.17
N ASP A 228 12.50 7.15 16.29
CA ASP A 228 12.06 6.13 17.25
C ASP A 228 12.45 4.69 16.86
N GLY A 229 13.13 4.53 15.73
CA GLY A 229 13.52 3.22 15.16
C GLY A 229 12.44 2.53 14.34
N GLY A 230 11.22 3.06 14.29
CA GLY A 230 10.16 2.56 13.44
C GLY A 230 10.29 3.04 11.99
N ARG A 231 9.55 2.41 11.10
CA ARG A 231 9.51 2.75 9.68
C ARG A 231 8.12 3.19 9.26
N GLY A 232 8.06 4.10 8.31
CA GLY A 232 6.80 4.57 7.76
C GLY A 232 6.74 4.39 6.26
N VAL A 233 5.61 3.93 5.72
CA VAL A 233 5.39 3.75 4.28
C VAL A 233 4.04 4.31 3.87
N GLY A 234 4.01 5.02 2.74
CA GLY A 234 2.77 5.33 2.02
C GLY A 234 2.82 4.74 0.62
N PHE A 235 1.71 4.17 0.18
CA PHE A 235 1.57 3.60 -1.16
C PHE A 235 0.24 4.02 -1.79
N THR A 236 0.28 4.58 -2.98
CA THR A 236 -0.90 5.17 -3.63
C THR A 236 -1.70 4.19 -4.49
N GLY A 237 -1.11 3.04 -4.86
CA GLY A 237 -1.79 1.97 -5.60
C GLY A 237 -2.65 1.09 -4.71
N GLY A 238 -3.49 0.26 -5.35
CA GLY A 238 -4.37 -0.69 -4.66
C GLY A 238 -5.87 -0.43 -4.87
N HIS A 239 -6.25 0.43 -5.83
CA HIS A 239 -7.66 0.63 -6.19
C HIS A 239 -8.27 -0.64 -6.78
N TYR A 240 -7.59 -1.25 -7.76
CA TYR A 240 -8.07 -2.44 -8.44
C TYR A 240 -7.51 -3.71 -7.81
N HIS A 241 -8.39 -4.53 -7.28
CA HIS A 241 -8.03 -5.80 -6.64
C HIS A 241 -7.30 -6.76 -7.58
N ARG A 242 -7.59 -6.70 -8.90
CA ARG A 242 -6.91 -7.51 -9.92
C ARG A 242 -5.39 -7.33 -9.93
N ASN A 243 -4.88 -6.17 -9.52
CA ASN A 243 -3.45 -5.90 -9.51
C ASN A 243 -2.68 -6.85 -8.59
N TRP A 244 -3.34 -7.44 -7.59
CA TRP A 244 -2.71 -8.47 -6.76
C TRP A 244 -2.32 -9.73 -7.54
N SER A 245 -2.90 -9.97 -8.73
CA SER A 245 -2.50 -11.07 -9.62
C SER A 245 -1.20 -10.80 -10.38
N VAL A 246 -0.72 -9.55 -10.42
CA VAL A 246 0.59 -9.19 -10.99
C VAL A 246 1.67 -9.47 -9.95
N ASP A 247 2.45 -10.54 -10.15
CA ASP A 247 3.43 -11.02 -9.16
C ASP A 247 4.41 -9.92 -8.73
N GLY A 248 4.94 -9.13 -9.67
CA GLY A 248 5.84 -8.03 -9.36
C GLY A 248 5.20 -6.93 -8.52
N PHE A 249 3.94 -6.57 -8.80
CA PHE A 249 3.18 -5.60 -8.00
C PHE A 249 2.98 -6.09 -6.57
N ARG A 250 2.58 -7.36 -6.42
CA ARG A 250 2.40 -7.99 -5.12
C ARG A 250 3.72 -8.10 -4.34
N THR A 251 4.82 -8.48 -5.02
CA THR A 251 6.15 -8.58 -4.40
C THR A 251 6.62 -7.22 -3.85
N ILE A 252 6.45 -6.11 -4.59
CA ILE A 252 6.77 -4.77 -4.11
C ILE A 252 6.06 -4.49 -2.78
N VAL A 253 4.77 -4.77 -2.69
CA VAL A 253 3.96 -4.48 -1.50
C VAL A 253 4.33 -5.40 -0.33
N LEU A 254 4.53 -6.70 -0.58
CA LEU A 254 4.99 -7.65 0.45
C LEU A 254 6.37 -7.27 1.01
N ASN A 255 7.30 -6.87 0.14
CA ASN A 255 8.60 -6.36 0.56
C ASN A 255 8.47 -5.10 1.42
N ALA A 256 7.60 -4.16 1.01
CA ALA A 256 7.38 -2.93 1.76
C ALA A 256 6.79 -3.21 3.15
N ILE A 257 5.83 -4.12 3.27
CA ILE A 257 5.24 -4.53 4.55
C ILE A 257 6.31 -5.18 5.44
N THR A 258 7.10 -6.11 4.88
CA THR A 258 8.18 -6.80 5.59
C THR A 258 9.23 -5.82 6.09
N TRP A 259 9.65 -4.88 5.23
CA TRP A 259 10.56 -3.80 5.61
C TRP A 259 9.96 -2.92 6.70
N THR A 260 8.69 -2.54 6.60
CA THR A 260 7.98 -1.73 7.60
C THR A 260 7.95 -2.43 8.96
N ALA A 261 7.83 -3.76 8.98
CA ALA A 261 7.87 -4.56 10.22
C ALA A 261 9.28 -4.69 10.84
N GLY A 262 10.31 -4.14 10.20
CA GLY A 262 11.69 -4.28 10.66
C GLY A 262 12.29 -5.66 10.37
N VAL A 263 11.61 -6.48 9.61
CA VAL A 263 12.09 -7.82 9.20
C VAL A 263 12.95 -7.69 7.95
N GLU A 264 14.01 -8.49 7.88
CA GLU A 264 14.89 -8.51 6.70
C GLU A 264 14.14 -9.05 5.49
N VAL A 265 14.12 -8.28 4.41
CA VAL A 265 13.57 -8.73 3.13
C VAL A 265 14.58 -9.63 2.46
N PRO A 266 14.25 -10.88 2.08
CA PRO A 266 15.17 -11.76 1.39
C PRO A 266 15.72 -11.14 0.09
N ALA A 267 16.94 -11.51 -0.31
CA ALA A 267 17.53 -11.02 -1.55
C ALA A 267 16.67 -11.36 -2.80
N SER A 268 15.93 -12.47 -2.73
CA SER A 268 14.97 -12.87 -3.77
C SER A 268 13.59 -12.19 -3.65
N GLY A 269 13.40 -11.24 -2.73
CA GLY A 269 12.11 -10.71 -2.34
C GLY A 269 11.29 -11.68 -1.48
N VAL A 270 10.17 -11.18 -0.96
CA VAL A 270 9.19 -12.01 -0.24
C VAL A 270 8.50 -12.92 -1.24
N LYS A 271 8.68 -14.22 -1.06
CA LYS A 271 8.09 -15.23 -1.94
C LYS A 271 6.58 -15.32 -1.73
N SER A 272 5.84 -15.31 -2.80
CA SER A 272 4.42 -15.64 -2.84
C SER A 272 4.13 -16.46 -4.09
N LYS A 273 3.16 -17.36 -4.03
CA LYS A 273 2.69 -18.10 -5.21
C LYS A 273 1.93 -17.16 -6.12
N SER A 274 2.03 -17.39 -7.44
CA SER A 274 1.11 -16.74 -8.39
C SER A 274 -0.32 -17.14 -8.07
N LEU A 275 -1.24 -16.18 -8.13
CA LEU A 275 -2.62 -16.38 -7.73
C LEU A 275 -3.37 -17.18 -8.80
N THR A 276 -4.31 -18.01 -8.35
CA THR A 276 -5.41 -18.51 -9.17
C THR A 276 -6.57 -17.52 -9.21
N GLU A 277 -7.47 -17.64 -10.18
CA GLU A 277 -8.70 -16.84 -10.20
C GLU A 277 -9.56 -17.06 -8.95
N ASP A 278 -9.59 -18.26 -8.39
CA ASP A 278 -10.34 -18.55 -7.17
C ASP A 278 -9.76 -17.83 -5.96
N GLU A 279 -8.44 -17.79 -5.82
CA GLU A 279 -7.78 -17.03 -4.78
C GLU A 279 -7.98 -15.52 -4.94
N LEU A 280 -7.92 -15.00 -6.18
CA LEU A 280 -8.20 -13.59 -6.47
C LEU A 280 -9.64 -13.21 -6.10
N ASN A 281 -10.60 -14.11 -6.31
CA ASN A 281 -12.02 -13.86 -6.03
C ASN A 281 -12.46 -14.24 -4.62
N ALA A 282 -11.53 -14.75 -3.80
CA ALA A 282 -11.84 -15.08 -2.41
C ALA A 282 -12.03 -13.82 -1.57
N ASN A 283 -13.03 -13.86 -0.69
CA ASN A 283 -13.29 -12.80 0.30
C ASN A 283 -13.69 -11.42 -0.25
N LEU A 284 -14.03 -11.31 -1.53
CA LEU A 284 -14.55 -10.07 -2.09
C LEU A 284 -15.81 -9.60 -1.36
N ASP A 285 -15.98 -8.30 -1.28
CA ASP A 285 -17.17 -7.71 -0.68
C ASP A 285 -18.40 -7.88 -1.56
N ALA A 286 -19.56 -8.12 -0.95
CA ALA A 286 -20.83 -8.12 -1.67
C ALA A 286 -21.23 -6.70 -2.09
N LYS A 287 -20.98 -6.33 -3.36
CA LYS A 287 -21.17 -4.97 -3.92
C LYS A 287 -22.27 -4.92 -5.00
N GLY A 288 -23.36 -5.62 -4.79
CA GLY A 288 -24.48 -5.69 -5.75
C GLY A 288 -24.28 -6.79 -6.79
N LYS A 289 -23.84 -6.47 -8.01
CA LYS A 289 -23.59 -7.51 -9.02
C LYS A 289 -22.39 -8.36 -8.65
N THR A 290 -22.55 -9.68 -8.71
CA THR A 290 -21.40 -10.59 -8.60
C THR A 290 -20.60 -10.50 -9.89
N VAL A 291 -19.35 -10.04 -9.77
CA VAL A 291 -18.38 -10.01 -10.86
C VAL A 291 -17.27 -10.99 -10.51
N ARG A 292 -16.94 -11.88 -11.45
CA ARG A 292 -15.76 -12.73 -11.31
C ARG A 292 -14.57 -12.03 -11.96
N LEU A 293 -13.63 -11.64 -11.15
CA LEU A 293 -12.39 -11.02 -11.61
C LEU A 293 -11.52 -12.04 -12.32
N LYS A 294 -10.90 -11.61 -13.41
CA LYS A 294 -9.91 -12.37 -14.17
C LYS A 294 -8.51 -11.96 -13.74
N LEU A 295 -7.55 -12.87 -13.84
CA LEU A 295 -6.14 -12.51 -13.68
C LEU A 295 -5.75 -11.49 -14.75
N VAL A 296 -4.75 -10.68 -14.44
CA VAL A 296 -4.19 -9.74 -15.40
C VAL A 296 -3.30 -10.49 -16.38
N GLU A 297 -3.60 -10.34 -17.67
CA GLU A 297 -2.84 -10.97 -18.74
C GLU A 297 -1.62 -10.12 -19.15
N PRO A 298 -0.50 -10.73 -19.52
CA PRO A 298 0.67 -9.99 -19.99
C PRO A 298 0.34 -9.06 -21.16
N GLY A 299 0.65 -7.77 -21.00
CA GLY A 299 0.40 -6.76 -22.03
C GLY A 299 -1.07 -6.34 -22.17
N GLU A 300 -1.95 -6.77 -21.28
CA GLU A 300 -3.37 -6.40 -21.29
C GLU A 300 -3.55 -4.88 -21.23
N PHE A 301 -2.79 -4.22 -20.38
CA PHE A 301 -2.93 -2.77 -20.16
C PHE A 301 -2.57 -1.93 -21.38
N LYS A 302 -1.72 -2.43 -22.29
CA LYS A 302 -1.41 -1.77 -23.55
C LYS A 302 -2.59 -1.71 -24.52
N LYS A 303 -3.56 -2.60 -24.35
CA LYS A 303 -4.76 -2.70 -25.20
C LYS A 303 -5.89 -1.79 -24.73
N ILE A 304 -5.79 -1.22 -23.52
CA ILE A 304 -6.80 -0.31 -22.99
C ILE A 304 -6.62 1.05 -23.66
N PRO A 305 -7.62 1.58 -24.39
CA PRO A 305 -7.51 2.86 -25.05
C PRO A 305 -7.29 4.00 -24.05
N ALA A 306 -6.56 5.02 -24.45
CA ALA A 306 -6.45 6.23 -23.65
C ALA A 306 -7.83 6.87 -23.48
N ALA A 307 -8.12 7.37 -22.29
CA ALA A 307 -9.35 8.12 -22.06
C ALA A 307 -9.35 9.43 -22.86
N PRO A 308 -10.49 9.87 -23.37
CA PRO A 308 -10.63 11.23 -23.88
C PRO A 308 -10.39 12.17 -22.68
N VAL A 309 -9.31 12.96 -22.78
CA VAL A 309 -8.86 13.79 -21.68
C VAL A 309 -9.56 15.12 -21.71
N GLN A 310 -10.35 15.41 -20.68
CA GLN A 310 -10.59 16.79 -20.31
C GLN A 310 -9.88 17.07 -18.97
N THR A 311 -8.76 17.76 -19.03
CA THR A 311 -8.22 18.37 -17.81
C THR A 311 -9.19 19.44 -17.32
N ALA A 312 -9.17 19.75 -16.03
CA ALA A 312 -10.00 20.86 -15.51
C ALA A 312 -9.80 22.16 -16.34
N ARG A 313 -8.59 22.41 -16.84
CA ARG A 313 -8.24 23.53 -17.72
C ARG A 313 -8.92 23.44 -19.09
N GLU A 314 -8.93 22.27 -19.73
CA GLU A 314 -9.55 22.02 -21.02
C GLU A 314 -11.07 22.00 -20.95
N ALA A 315 -11.63 21.64 -19.79
CA ALA A 315 -13.06 21.75 -19.51
C ALA A 315 -13.50 23.20 -19.21
N GLY A 316 -12.59 24.18 -19.29
CA GLY A 316 -12.92 25.59 -19.07
C GLY A 316 -13.04 26.02 -17.62
N PHE A 317 -12.60 25.18 -16.67
CA PHE A 317 -12.48 25.63 -15.28
C PHE A 317 -11.39 26.70 -15.22
N LYS A 318 -11.77 27.94 -14.96
CA LYS A 318 -10.83 29.01 -14.68
C LYS A 318 -9.97 28.59 -13.50
N THR A 319 -8.65 28.68 -13.67
CA THR A 319 -7.72 28.49 -12.54
C THR A 319 -8.16 29.39 -11.40
N VAL A 320 -8.69 28.79 -10.34
CA VAL A 320 -9.05 29.52 -9.14
C VAL A 320 -7.74 29.99 -8.53
N LYS A 321 -7.49 31.26 -8.56
CA LYS A 321 -6.42 31.87 -7.77
C LYS A 321 -6.75 31.60 -6.31
N ASN A 322 -6.02 30.67 -5.69
CA ASN A 322 -5.86 30.46 -4.24
C ASN A 322 -7.06 30.70 -3.29
N GLU A 323 -8.28 30.65 -3.78
CA GLU A 323 -9.48 30.71 -2.94
C GLU A 323 -9.99 29.27 -2.78
N GLN A 324 -9.96 28.78 -1.55
CA GLN A 324 -10.51 27.47 -1.20
C GLN A 324 -12.02 27.45 -1.54
N PRO A 325 -12.48 26.63 -2.51
CA PRO A 325 -13.90 26.45 -2.68
C PRO A 325 -14.43 25.69 -1.45
N ALA A 326 -15.49 26.19 -0.86
CA ALA A 326 -16.20 25.47 0.19
C ALA A 326 -16.49 24.03 -0.28
N ARG A 327 -16.36 23.04 0.61
CA ARG A 327 -16.48 21.58 0.31
C ARG A 327 -17.68 21.20 -0.58
N LYS A 328 -18.78 21.98 -0.57
CA LYS A 328 -19.93 21.78 -1.46
C LYS A 328 -19.61 22.04 -2.94
N ASN A 329 -18.79 23.03 -3.24
CA ASN A 329 -18.46 23.40 -4.62
C ASN A 329 -17.44 22.46 -5.24
N ALA A 330 -16.51 21.91 -4.45
CA ALA A 330 -15.57 20.89 -4.91
C ALA A 330 -16.29 19.60 -5.32
N ARG A 331 -17.34 19.20 -4.58
CA ARG A 331 -18.15 18.03 -4.92
C ARG A 331 -19.04 18.26 -6.17
N GLN A 332 -19.53 19.48 -6.37
CA GLN A 332 -20.29 19.84 -7.57
C GLN A 332 -19.39 20.02 -8.80
N ALA A 333 -18.22 20.62 -8.66
CA ALA A 333 -17.20 20.71 -9.72
C ALA A 333 -16.72 19.30 -10.11
N ARG A 334 -16.53 18.40 -9.15
CA ARG A 334 -16.22 17.00 -9.37
C ARG A 334 -17.33 16.28 -10.15
N ALA A 335 -18.58 16.50 -9.80
CA ALA A 335 -19.74 15.92 -10.49
C ALA A 335 -19.94 16.50 -11.91
N GLN A 336 -19.54 17.74 -12.15
CA GLN A 336 -19.64 18.40 -13.46
C GLN A 336 -18.43 18.10 -14.36
N ALA A 337 -17.23 17.95 -13.79
CA ALA A 337 -16.04 17.53 -14.51
C ALA A 337 -16.11 16.06 -14.98
N VAL A 338 -16.91 15.26 -14.29
CA VAL A 338 -17.16 13.85 -14.58
C VAL A 338 -18.55 13.68 -15.22
N LYS A 339 -18.89 14.47 -16.24
CA LYS A 339 -19.92 14.01 -17.17
C LYS A 339 -19.27 12.93 -18.02
N PRO A 340 -19.70 11.67 -17.94
CA PRO A 340 -19.17 10.63 -18.80
C PRO A 340 -19.40 11.05 -20.25
N VAL A 341 -18.33 11.15 -21.02
CA VAL A 341 -18.45 10.97 -22.46
C VAL A 341 -19.09 9.60 -22.63
N ALA A 342 -20.17 9.52 -23.40
CA ALA A 342 -20.87 8.26 -23.63
C ALA A 342 -19.82 7.20 -23.99
N GLU A 343 -19.71 6.17 -23.14
CA GLU A 343 -18.76 5.09 -23.33
C GLU A 343 -18.93 4.50 -24.72
N SER A 344 -17.86 4.50 -25.54
CA SER A 344 -17.89 3.73 -26.78
C SER A 344 -18.07 2.24 -26.42
N PRO A 345 -18.64 1.42 -27.31
CA PRO A 345 -18.76 -0.03 -27.09
C PRO A 345 -17.43 -0.69 -26.69
N GLU A 346 -16.31 -0.16 -27.19
CA GLU A 346 -14.95 -0.64 -26.90
C GLU A 346 -14.50 -0.27 -25.47
N MET A 347 -14.87 0.92 -24.96
CA MET A 347 -14.60 1.28 -23.57
C MET A 347 -15.40 0.42 -22.59
N LYS A 348 -16.66 0.08 -22.92
CA LYS A 348 -17.47 -0.84 -22.10
C LYS A 348 -16.86 -2.24 -22.06
N ALA A 349 -16.33 -2.73 -23.20
CA ALA A 349 -15.65 -4.02 -23.26
C ALA A 349 -14.31 -4.01 -22.48
N GLY A 350 -13.57 -2.90 -22.52
CA GLY A 350 -12.35 -2.69 -21.75
C GLY A 350 -12.62 -2.68 -20.25
N ASN A 351 -13.64 -1.95 -19.82
CA ASN A 351 -14.03 -1.88 -18.42
C ASN A 351 -14.55 -3.22 -17.89
N ALA A 352 -15.29 -4.00 -18.71
CA ALA A 352 -15.75 -5.33 -18.34
C ALA A 352 -14.60 -6.35 -18.13
N ARG A 353 -13.40 -6.06 -18.65
CA ARG A 353 -12.21 -6.91 -18.45
C ARG A 353 -11.38 -6.51 -17.24
N ILE A 354 -11.58 -5.31 -16.72
CA ILE A 354 -10.81 -4.78 -15.58
C ILE A 354 -11.57 -4.96 -14.26
N HIS A 355 -12.89 -5.13 -14.32
CA HIS A 355 -13.77 -5.35 -13.16
C HIS A 355 -14.07 -6.81 -12.87
#